data_72229f988b91dae32067a39980ae5667
#
_entry.id   72229f988b91dae32067a39980ae5667
#
_cell.length_a   1.000
_cell.length_b   1.000
_cell.length_c   1.000
_cell.angle_alpha   90.00
_cell.angle_beta   90.00
_cell.angle_gamma   90.00
#
_symmetry.space_group_name_H-M   'P 1'
#
loop_
_entity.id
_entity.type
_entity.pdbx_description
1 polymer ?
#
loop_
_entity_poly.entity_id
_entity_poly.type
_entity_poly.pdbx_seq_one_letter_code
_entity_poly.pdbx_strand_id
1 'polypeptide(L)'
;KAYVGVDPVKEPIPVRPTAHYTMGGIETDGKCATRMPGLYAAGECASVGLHGANRLGSNSLSEIVVFGKVAGEQAAEFAATQQHGNTEALAAKAEALIKQHLSLMDIDGTENPADIRNELGMSMEAGVGIYRTEELMQGTIDKINELKARYKKIKINDKSSVFNTDLLYAIELGYMLDVAEAM
;
A
#
# COMPACT_ATOMS: atom_id res chain seq x y z
N LYS A 1 -16.39 20.83 15.51
CA LYS A 1 -17.80 21.18 15.20
C LYS A 1 -18.10 21.07 13.69
N ALA A 2 -17.21 21.55 12.82
CA ALA A 2 -17.44 21.59 11.37
C ALA A 2 -17.67 20.20 10.71
N TYR A 3 -17.02 19.14 11.18
CA TYR A 3 -17.07 17.83 10.56
C TYR A 3 -18.08 16.87 11.18
N VAL A 4 -18.22 16.86 12.50
CA VAL A 4 -19.07 15.88 13.22
C VAL A 4 -20.16 16.53 14.06
N GLY A 5 -20.32 17.85 13.98
CA GLY A 5 -21.34 18.61 14.75
C GLY A 5 -21.05 18.74 16.26
N VAL A 6 -20.10 17.99 16.82
CA VAL A 6 -19.76 17.95 18.23
C VAL A 6 -19.00 19.21 18.65
N ASP A 7 -19.40 19.82 19.77
CA ASP A 7 -18.69 20.92 20.41
C ASP A 7 -17.77 20.36 21.52
N PRO A 8 -16.44 20.27 21.31
CA PRO A 8 -15.54 19.60 22.24
C PRO A 8 -15.41 20.30 23.61
N VAL A 9 -15.90 21.51 23.72
CA VAL A 9 -15.97 22.24 25.02
C VAL A 9 -17.17 21.77 25.85
N LYS A 10 -18.24 21.30 25.21
CA LYS A 10 -19.51 20.98 25.84
C LYS A 10 -19.80 19.49 25.94
N GLU A 11 -19.22 18.71 25.05
CA GLU A 11 -19.53 17.28 24.94
C GLU A 11 -18.28 16.48 24.49
N PRO A 12 -18.19 15.18 24.86
CA PRO A 12 -17.08 14.33 24.48
C PRO A 12 -16.99 14.13 22.97
N ILE A 13 -15.75 14.08 22.45
CA ILE A 13 -15.51 13.70 21.04
C ILE A 13 -15.62 12.17 20.95
N PRO A 14 -16.45 11.62 20.04
CA PRO A 14 -16.50 10.18 19.83
C PRO A 14 -15.20 9.68 19.23
N VAL A 15 -14.62 8.66 19.87
CA VAL A 15 -13.39 8.00 19.41
C VAL A 15 -13.56 6.49 19.48
N ARG A 16 -12.86 5.77 18.60
CA ARG A 16 -12.74 4.32 18.67
C ARG A 16 -11.32 3.89 18.33
N PRO A 17 -10.82 2.78 18.90
CA PRO A 17 -9.59 2.16 18.44
C PRO A 17 -9.73 1.72 16.98
N THR A 18 -8.70 2.01 16.18
CA THR A 18 -8.64 1.57 14.77
C THR A 18 -7.19 1.41 14.35
N ALA A 19 -6.95 0.62 13.32
CA ALA A 19 -5.63 0.54 12.70
C ALA A 19 -5.20 1.91 12.19
N HIS A 20 -3.97 2.32 12.51
CA HIS A 20 -3.46 3.66 12.19
C HIS A 20 -2.13 3.59 11.44
N TYR A 21 -1.21 2.73 11.86
CA TYR A 21 0.14 2.65 11.34
C TYR A 21 0.54 1.18 11.14
N THR A 22 1.16 0.89 10.00
CA THR A 22 1.68 -0.45 9.71
C THR A 22 3.15 -0.54 10.13
N MET A 23 3.45 -1.32 11.18
CA MET A 23 4.81 -1.70 11.52
C MET A 23 5.23 -2.88 10.66
N GLY A 24 6.49 -2.91 10.26
CA GLY A 24 7.00 -3.89 9.29
C GLY A 24 7.12 -3.27 7.90
N GLY A 25 7.00 -4.08 6.88
CA GLY A 25 7.12 -3.64 5.48
C GLY A 25 8.37 -4.19 4.80
N ILE A 26 8.92 -3.45 3.85
CA ILE A 26 10.13 -3.83 3.11
C ILE A 26 11.31 -3.86 4.08
N GLU A 27 11.90 -5.05 4.28
CA GLU A 27 13.08 -5.23 5.14
C GLU A 27 14.26 -4.45 4.59
N THR A 28 14.89 -3.62 5.44
CA THR A 28 16.07 -2.84 5.11
C THR A 28 17.13 -2.94 6.22
N ASP A 29 18.37 -2.71 5.86
CA ASP A 29 19.43 -2.46 6.82
C ASP A 29 19.44 -1.02 7.34
N GLY A 30 20.40 -0.68 8.23
CA GLY A 30 20.54 0.68 8.77
C GLY A 30 20.94 1.75 7.74
N LYS A 31 21.27 1.35 6.50
CA LYS A 31 21.51 2.21 5.35
C LYS A 31 20.33 2.28 4.39
N CYS A 32 19.19 1.77 4.80
CA CYS A 32 17.96 1.67 4.02
C CYS A 32 18.06 0.79 2.76
N ALA A 33 19.13 0.00 2.63
CA ALA A 33 19.28 -0.93 1.52
C ALA A 33 18.43 -2.18 1.74
N THR A 34 17.72 -2.62 0.69
CA THR A 34 16.98 -3.88 0.69
C THR A 34 17.90 -5.05 0.26
N ARG A 35 17.37 -6.27 0.30
CA ARG A 35 18.08 -7.44 -0.26
C ARG A 35 18.30 -7.36 -1.77
N MET A 36 17.54 -6.50 -2.48
CA MET A 36 17.70 -6.27 -3.91
C MET A 36 18.70 -5.13 -4.13
N PRO A 37 19.86 -5.36 -4.74
CA PRO A 37 20.86 -4.31 -4.98
C PRO A 37 20.26 -3.15 -5.79
N GLY A 38 20.47 -1.91 -5.30
CA GLY A 38 19.97 -0.70 -5.92
C GLY A 38 18.53 -0.31 -5.54
N LEU A 39 17.85 -1.14 -4.75
CA LEU A 39 16.53 -0.81 -4.18
C LEU A 39 16.70 -0.38 -2.72
N TYR A 40 16.19 0.79 -2.40
CA TYR A 40 16.17 1.37 -1.06
C TYR A 40 14.74 1.67 -0.64
N ALA A 41 14.47 1.59 0.67
CA ALA A 41 13.16 1.93 1.22
C ALA A 41 13.32 2.64 2.56
N ALA A 42 12.44 3.62 2.84
CA ALA A 42 12.41 4.37 4.08
C ALA A 42 10.98 4.84 4.40
N GLY A 43 10.69 5.07 5.68
CA GLY A 43 9.38 5.48 6.16
C GLY A 43 8.43 4.30 6.38
N GLU A 44 7.13 4.55 6.45
CA GLU A 44 6.13 3.54 6.83
C GLU A 44 6.12 2.28 5.95
N CYS A 45 6.54 2.38 4.68
CA CYS A 45 6.63 1.22 3.79
C CYS A 45 7.83 0.32 4.07
N ALA A 46 8.77 0.75 4.92
CA ALA A 46 10.02 0.07 5.22
C ALA A 46 10.09 -0.44 6.65
N SER A 47 10.93 -1.43 6.88
CA SER A 47 11.23 -1.96 8.21
C SER A 47 12.72 -2.02 8.44
N VAL A 48 13.26 -0.98 9.07
CA VAL A 48 14.61 -0.96 9.62
C VAL A 48 14.68 -1.53 11.05
N GLY A 49 13.53 -1.99 11.58
CA GLY A 49 13.40 -2.52 12.93
C GLY A 49 13.24 -1.47 14.03
N LEU A 50 13.07 -0.20 13.69
CA LEU A 50 13.02 0.92 14.64
C LEU A 50 11.82 0.87 15.59
N HIS A 51 10.66 0.44 15.10
CA HIS A 51 9.41 0.56 15.82
C HIS A 51 8.99 -0.69 16.60
N GLY A 52 9.62 -1.83 16.37
CA GLY A 52 9.24 -3.08 17.00
C GLY A 52 7.78 -3.44 16.69
N ALA A 53 7.04 -3.87 17.71
CA ALA A 53 5.64 -4.25 17.56
C ALA A 53 4.66 -3.06 17.54
N ASN A 54 5.07 -1.89 18.03
CA ASN A 54 4.22 -0.69 18.05
C ASN A 54 5.04 0.59 18.06
N ARG A 55 4.73 1.47 17.13
CA ARG A 55 5.42 2.75 16.97
C ARG A 55 5.03 3.74 18.08
N LEU A 56 6.01 4.35 18.72
CA LEU A 56 5.80 5.45 19.65
C LEU A 56 5.33 6.71 18.90
N GLY A 57 4.53 7.53 19.58
CA GLY A 57 4.00 8.77 19.04
C GLY A 57 5.09 9.66 18.45
N SER A 58 4.81 10.29 17.31
CA SER A 58 5.69 11.17 16.52
C SER A 58 6.93 10.53 15.89
N ASN A 59 7.29 9.30 16.22
CA ASN A 59 8.50 8.66 15.67
C ASN A 59 8.41 8.39 14.16
N SER A 60 7.20 8.35 13.58
CA SER A 60 7.05 8.29 12.12
C SER A 60 7.69 9.50 11.43
N LEU A 61 7.48 10.70 11.97
CA LEU A 61 8.09 11.92 11.40
C LEU A 61 9.62 11.89 11.51
N SER A 62 10.15 11.43 12.64
CA SER A 62 11.59 11.27 12.84
C SER A 62 12.18 10.25 11.86
N GLU A 63 11.49 9.14 11.67
CA GLU A 63 11.89 8.08 10.74
C GLU A 63 11.96 8.59 9.30
N ILE A 64 10.89 9.18 8.79
CA ILE A 64 10.85 9.63 7.38
C ILE A 64 11.89 10.70 7.07
N VAL A 65 12.19 11.58 8.04
CA VAL A 65 13.21 12.63 7.86
C VAL A 65 14.61 12.04 7.89
N VAL A 66 14.91 11.20 8.89
CA VAL A 66 16.26 10.64 9.07
C VAL A 66 16.57 9.59 8.02
N PHE A 67 15.73 8.55 7.92
CA PHE A 67 15.99 7.44 7.01
C PHE A 67 15.69 7.80 5.55
N GLY A 68 14.78 8.74 5.28
CA GLY A 68 14.59 9.28 3.94
C GLY A 68 15.86 9.96 3.41
N LYS A 69 16.54 10.73 4.27
CA LYS A 69 17.85 11.32 3.94
C LYS A 69 18.90 10.23 3.71
N VAL A 70 19.02 9.27 4.64
CA VAL A 70 20.00 8.17 4.52
C VAL A 70 19.77 7.37 3.24
N ALA A 71 18.51 7.00 2.94
CA ALA A 71 18.17 6.28 1.73
C ALA A 71 18.57 7.04 0.46
N GLY A 72 18.30 8.35 0.43
CA GLY A 72 18.65 9.20 -0.70
C GLY A 72 20.16 9.29 -0.91
N GLU A 73 20.94 9.49 0.17
CA GLU A 73 22.41 9.54 0.12
C GLU A 73 23.00 8.21 -0.37
N GLN A 74 22.56 7.08 0.21
CA GLN A 74 23.04 5.75 -0.16
C GLN A 74 22.62 5.35 -1.59
N ALA A 75 21.42 5.70 -2.01
CA ALA A 75 20.99 5.48 -3.39
C ALA A 75 21.81 6.28 -4.40
N ALA A 76 22.14 7.54 -4.08
CA ALA A 76 22.98 8.37 -4.92
C ALA A 76 24.42 7.84 -5.01
N GLU A 77 25.02 7.42 -3.88
CA GLU A 77 26.36 6.80 -3.85
C GLU A 77 26.38 5.52 -4.70
N PHE A 78 25.36 4.65 -4.55
CA PHE A 78 25.24 3.45 -5.36
C PHE A 78 25.14 3.79 -6.84
N ALA A 79 24.24 4.69 -7.21
CA ALA A 79 24.02 5.07 -8.60
C ALA A 79 25.28 5.62 -9.28
N ALA A 80 26.10 6.39 -8.54
CA ALA A 80 27.36 6.94 -9.05
C ALA A 80 28.41 5.86 -9.42
N THR A 81 28.29 4.66 -8.85
CA THR A 81 29.21 3.53 -9.11
C THR A 81 28.71 2.57 -10.17
N GLN A 82 27.46 2.72 -10.59
CA GLN A 82 26.83 1.80 -11.54
C GLN A 82 26.93 2.30 -12.99
N GLN A 83 26.98 1.35 -13.91
CA GLN A 83 26.79 1.63 -15.33
C GLN A 83 25.30 1.51 -15.67
N HIS A 84 24.87 2.23 -16.69
CA HIS A 84 23.51 2.08 -17.21
C HIS A 84 23.27 0.63 -17.64
N GLY A 85 22.13 0.07 -17.17
CA GLY A 85 21.69 -1.27 -17.58
C GLY A 85 21.25 -1.30 -19.05
N ASN A 86 20.82 -2.47 -19.50
CA ASN A 86 20.27 -2.63 -20.84
C ASN A 86 18.94 -1.86 -20.97
N THR A 87 19.03 -0.66 -21.56
CA THR A 87 17.88 0.25 -21.72
C THR A 87 16.77 -0.34 -22.60
N GLU A 88 17.11 -1.14 -23.61
CA GLU A 88 16.11 -1.77 -24.49
C GLU A 88 15.29 -2.81 -23.74
N ALA A 89 15.94 -3.67 -22.92
CA ALA A 89 15.24 -4.65 -22.10
C ALA A 89 14.36 -3.99 -21.03
N LEU A 90 14.80 -2.87 -20.44
CA LEU A 90 14.02 -2.10 -19.50
C LEU A 90 12.82 -1.43 -20.16
N ALA A 91 13.02 -0.83 -21.33
CA ALA A 91 11.93 -0.21 -22.11
C ALA A 91 10.86 -1.25 -22.48
N ALA A 92 11.25 -2.41 -22.97
CA ALA A 92 10.31 -3.49 -23.30
C ALA A 92 9.50 -3.97 -22.09
N LYS A 93 10.14 -4.08 -20.92
CA LYS A 93 9.42 -4.42 -19.67
C LYS A 93 8.46 -3.30 -19.24
N ALA A 94 8.89 -2.05 -19.33
CA ALA A 94 8.05 -0.91 -18.99
C ALA A 94 6.81 -0.83 -19.89
N GLU A 95 6.98 -1.00 -21.20
CA GLU A 95 5.88 -1.04 -22.16
C GLU A 95 4.89 -2.17 -21.86
N ALA A 96 5.41 -3.36 -21.54
CA ALA A 96 4.57 -4.50 -21.18
C ALA A 96 3.73 -4.21 -19.91
N LEU A 97 4.33 -3.61 -18.87
CA LEU A 97 3.63 -3.23 -17.65
C LEU A 97 2.60 -2.12 -17.88
N ILE A 98 2.95 -1.11 -18.67
CA ILE A 98 2.02 -0.04 -19.03
C ILE A 98 0.81 -0.64 -19.76
N LYS A 99 1.05 -1.51 -20.75
CA LYS A 99 -0.02 -2.18 -21.47
C LYS A 99 -0.90 -3.03 -20.56
N GLN A 100 -0.30 -3.75 -19.61
CA GLN A 100 -1.02 -4.53 -18.63
C GLN A 100 -1.94 -3.65 -17.77
N HIS A 101 -1.44 -2.52 -17.25
CA HIS A 101 -2.24 -1.61 -16.44
C HIS A 101 -3.35 -0.92 -17.26
N LEU A 102 -3.04 -0.48 -18.47
CA LEU A 102 -4.04 0.14 -19.34
C LEU A 102 -5.13 -0.84 -19.76
N SER A 103 -4.82 -2.14 -19.88
CA SER A 103 -5.82 -3.16 -20.22
C SER A 103 -6.91 -3.34 -19.17
N LEU A 104 -6.71 -2.85 -17.95
CA LEU A 104 -7.79 -2.80 -16.94
C LEU A 104 -8.99 -1.97 -17.42
N MET A 105 -8.76 -0.95 -18.25
CA MET A 105 -9.84 -0.15 -18.84
C MET A 105 -10.67 -0.91 -19.88
N ASP A 106 -10.12 -1.97 -20.45
CA ASP A 106 -10.77 -2.77 -21.50
C ASP A 106 -11.67 -3.87 -20.90
N ILE A 107 -11.58 -4.10 -19.59
CA ILE A 107 -12.41 -5.11 -18.93
C ILE A 107 -13.88 -4.63 -18.95
N ASP A 108 -14.73 -5.39 -19.62
CA ASP A 108 -16.19 -5.19 -19.59
C ASP A 108 -16.81 -6.03 -18.47
N GLY A 109 -16.43 -5.72 -17.25
CA GLY A 109 -16.89 -6.38 -16.05
C GLY A 109 -18.14 -5.71 -15.45
N THR A 110 -18.55 -6.26 -14.31
CA THR A 110 -19.71 -5.78 -13.55
C THR A 110 -19.34 -5.29 -12.15
N GLU A 111 -18.11 -5.55 -11.71
CA GLU A 111 -17.65 -5.23 -10.35
C GLU A 111 -17.14 -3.80 -10.25
N ASN A 112 -17.58 -3.11 -9.19
CA ASN A 112 -17.07 -1.78 -8.87
C ASN A 112 -15.80 -1.89 -8.00
N PRO A 113 -14.65 -1.32 -8.40
CA PRO A 113 -13.43 -1.33 -7.60
C PRO A 113 -13.62 -0.76 -6.18
N ALA A 114 -14.48 0.25 -6.01
CA ALA A 114 -14.73 0.84 -4.71
C ALA A 114 -15.44 -0.12 -3.75
N ASP A 115 -16.35 -0.94 -4.25
CA ASP A 115 -17.06 -1.94 -3.42
C ASP A 115 -16.09 -3.02 -2.95
N ILE A 116 -15.22 -3.52 -3.83
CA ILE A 116 -14.17 -4.49 -3.48
C ILE A 116 -13.24 -3.91 -2.41
N ARG A 117 -12.82 -2.64 -2.57
CA ARG A 117 -11.96 -1.96 -1.60
C ARG A 117 -12.63 -1.81 -0.23
N ASN A 118 -13.91 -1.45 -0.21
CA ASN A 118 -14.67 -1.33 1.04
C ASN A 118 -14.82 -2.67 1.74
N GLU A 119 -15.16 -3.73 1.01
CA GLU A 119 -15.24 -5.08 1.55
C GLU A 119 -13.90 -5.58 2.07
N LEU A 120 -12.80 -5.30 1.36
CA LEU A 120 -11.45 -5.61 1.83
C LEU A 120 -11.17 -4.91 3.17
N GLY A 121 -11.43 -3.61 3.25
CA GLY A 121 -11.20 -2.84 4.48
C GLY A 121 -11.99 -3.37 5.66
N MET A 122 -13.28 -3.67 5.46
CA MET A 122 -14.13 -4.26 6.52
C MET A 122 -13.62 -5.65 6.95
N SER A 123 -13.21 -6.49 6.01
CA SER A 123 -12.68 -7.82 6.31
C SER A 123 -11.36 -7.74 7.08
N MET A 124 -10.45 -6.86 6.66
CA MET A 124 -9.18 -6.65 7.36
C MET A 124 -9.39 -6.08 8.77
N GLU A 125 -10.31 -5.13 8.95
CA GLU A 125 -10.64 -4.60 10.28
C GLU A 125 -11.19 -5.68 11.21
N ALA A 126 -12.06 -6.54 10.70
CA ALA A 126 -12.71 -7.59 11.49
C ALA A 126 -11.77 -8.76 11.82
N GLY A 127 -10.96 -9.21 10.87
CA GLY A 127 -10.19 -10.45 10.99
C GLY A 127 -8.70 -10.26 11.28
N VAL A 128 -8.12 -9.12 10.92
CA VAL A 128 -6.68 -8.80 11.08
C VAL A 128 -6.48 -7.50 11.86
N GLY A 129 -7.50 -7.05 12.58
CA GLY A 129 -7.48 -5.86 13.43
C GLY A 129 -6.71 -6.07 14.74
N ILE A 130 -7.23 -5.50 15.84
CA ILE A 130 -6.57 -5.53 17.15
C ILE A 130 -6.57 -6.93 17.76
N TYR A 131 -7.70 -7.64 17.66
CA TYR A 131 -7.86 -9.00 18.18
C TYR A 131 -7.88 -9.99 17.02
N ARG A 132 -6.97 -10.95 17.04
CA ARG A 132 -6.77 -11.93 15.97
C ARG A 132 -6.91 -13.33 16.52
N THR A 133 -7.60 -14.18 15.78
CA THR A 133 -7.65 -15.63 16.00
C THR A 133 -7.38 -16.33 14.67
N GLU A 134 -6.96 -17.58 14.72
CA GLU A 134 -6.73 -18.37 13.52
C GLU A 134 -7.96 -18.43 12.62
N GLU A 135 -9.14 -18.63 13.20
CA GLU A 135 -10.42 -18.68 12.48
C GLU A 135 -10.73 -17.36 11.75
N LEU A 136 -10.56 -16.22 12.45
CA LEU A 136 -10.79 -14.88 11.86
C LEU A 136 -9.81 -14.58 10.72
N MET A 137 -8.55 -14.92 10.92
CA MET A 137 -7.51 -14.70 9.91
C MET A 137 -7.75 -15.59 8.68
N GLN A 138 -8.11 -16.89 8.89
CA GLN A 138 -8.44 -17.78 7.78
C GLN A 138 -9.66 -17.29 7.00
N GLY A 139 -10.71 -16.87 7.69
CA GLY A 139 -11.90 -16.28 7.05
C GLY A 139 -11.56 -15.03 6.23
N THR A 140 -10.60 -14.23 6.70
CA THR A 140 -10.12 -13.06 5.96
C THR A 140 -9.33 -13.44 4.71
N ILE A 141 -8.47 -14.46 4.78
CA ILE A 141 -7.75 -15.00 3.60
C ILE A 141 -8.75 -15.51 2.55
N ASP A 142 -9.77 -16.24 2.97
CA ASP A 142 -10.81 -16.74 2.07
C ASP A 142 -11.55 -15.59 1.39
N LYS A 143 -11.86 -14.53 2.15
CA LYS A 143 -12.48 -13.31 1.61
C LYS A 143 -11.56 -12.57 0.63
N ILE A 144 -10.28 -12.45 0.92
CA ILE A 144 -9.30 -11.84 0.01
C ILE A 144 -9.23 -12.61 -1.31
N ASN A 145 -9.24 -13.94 -1.26
CA ASN A 145 -9.24 -14.78 -2.46
C ASN A 145 -10.52 -14.58 -3.31
N GLU A 146 -11.68 -14.46 -2.67
CA GLU A 146 -12.94 -14.09 -3.34
C GLU A 146 -12.80 -12.71 -4.02
N LEU A 147 -12.30 -11.71 -3.28
CA LEU A 147 -12.12 -10.35 -3.80
C LEU A 147 -11.12 -10.29 -4.96
N LYS A 148 -10.04 -11.08 -4.92
CA LYS A 148 -9.10 -11.24 -6.05
C LYS A 148 -9.77 -11.83 -7.30
N ALA A 149 -10.69 -12.76 -7.11
CA ALA A 149 -11.46 -13.32 -8.22
C ALA A 149 -12.44 -12.29 -8.83
N ARG A 150 -13.07 -11.46 -7.99
CA ARG A 150 -13.95 -10.36 -8.40
C ARG A 150 -13.16 -9.22 -9.06
N TYR A 151 -11.98 -8.90 -8.58
CA TYR A 151 -11.09 -7.90 -9.17
C TYR A 151 -10.83 -8.14 -10.66
N LYS A 152 -10.78 -9.38 -11.10
CA LYS A 152 -10.65 -9.72 -12.53
C LYS A 152 -11.85 -9.33 -13.38
N LYS A 153 -12.96 -8.93 -12.77
CA LYS A 153 -14.22 -8.54 -13.41
C LYS A 153 -14.59 -7.08 -13.11
N ILE A 154 -13.61 -6.26 -12.73
CA ILE A 154 -13.85 -4.84 -12.46
C ILE A 154 -14.26 -4.10 -13.71
N LYS A 155 -15.00 -3.01 -13.52
CA LYS A 155 -15.35 -2.06 -14.56
C LYS A 155 -14.85 -0.68 -14.19
N ILE A 156 -13.98 -0.13 -15.03
CA ILE A 156 -13.51 1.25 -14.92
C ILE A 156 -14.38 2.11 -15.81
N ASN A 157 -15.08 3.08 -15.24
CA ASN A 157 -16.00 3.93 -15.97
C ASN A 157 -15.31 5.09 -16.69
N ASP A 158 -14.31 5.69 -16.04
CA ASP A 158 -13.51 6.74 -16.68
C ASP A 158 -12.55 6.12 -17.71
N LYS A 159 -12.69 6.53 -18.96
CA LYS A 159 -11.85 6.09 -20.09
C LYS A 159 -10.87 7.18 -20.56
N SER A 160 -10.74 8.26 -19.80
CA SER A 160 -9.82 9.34 -20.13
C SER A 160 -8.36 8.87 -20.01
N SER A 161 -7.49 9.45 -20.81
CA SER A 161 -6.05 9.16 -20.80
C SER A 161 -5.26 10.09 -19.87
N VAL A 162 -5.93 11.09 -19.26
CA VAL A 162 -5.30 12.12 -18.43
C VAL A 162 -6.10 12.27 -17.13
N PHE A 163 -5.40 12.26 -15.99
CA PHE A 163 -5.99 12.37 -14.66
C PHE A 163 -7.06 11.30 -14.35
N ASN A 164 -6.93 10.12 -14.93
CA ASN A 164 -7.85 9.01 -14.68
C ASN A 164 -7.61 8.41 -13.29
N THR A 165 -8.33 8.92 -12.30
CA THR A 165 -8.26 8.44 -10.91
C THR A 165 -8.89 7.07 -10.74
N ASP A 166 -9.90 6.71 -11.54
CA ASP A 166 -10.53 5.38 -11.49
C ASP A 166 -9.51 4.28 -11.85
N LEU A 167 -8.72 4.50 -12.91
CA LEU A 167 -7.67 3.59 -13.31
C LEU A 167 -6.59 3.47 -12.21
N LEU A 168 -6.17 4.61 -11.64
CA LEU A 168 -5.16 4.62 -10.58
C LEU A 168 -5.64 3.82 -9.36
N TYR A 169 -6.86 4.05 -8.90
CA TYR A 169 -7.47 3.31 -7.79
C TYR A 169 -7.62 1.81 -8.09
N ALA A 170 -7.94 1.45 -9.33
CA ALA A 170 -8.02 0.05 -9.73
C ALA A 170 -6.65 -0.65 -9.69
N ILE A 171 -5.59 0.01 -10.14
CA ILE A 171 -4.21 -0.48 -10.05
C ILE A 171 -3.79 -0.65 -8.59
N GLU A 172 -4.00 0.37 -7.77
CA GLU A 172 -3.70 0.34 -6.33
C GLU A 172 -4.45 -0.78 -5.62
N LEU A 173 -5.73 -0.98 -5.94
CA LEU A 173 -6.54 -2.07 -5.36
C LEU A 173 -5.93 -3.44 -5.63
N GLY A 174 -5.39 -3.69 -6.82
CA GLY A 174 -4.68 -4.93 -7.13
C GLY A 174 -3.52 -5.17 -6.17
N TYR A 175 -2.69 -4.17 -5.95
CA TYR A 175 -1.58 -4.24 -5.00
C TYR A 175 -2.04 -4.34 -3.54
N MET A 176 -3.13 -3.65 -3.17
CA MET A 176 -3.70 -3.75 -1.82
C MET A 176 -4.16 -5.17 -1.50
N LEU A 177 -4.77 -5.88 -2.46
CA LEU A 177 -5.19 -7.26 -2.29
C LEU A 177 -3.98 -8.20 -2.05
N ASP A 178 -2.85 -7.97 -2.74
CA ASP A 178 -1.65 -8.76 -2.55
C ASP A 178 -0.97 -8.48 -1.21
N VAL A 179 -0.90 -7.21 -0.80
CA VAL A 179 -0.35 -6.83 0.51
C VAL A 179 -1.22 -7.36 1.65
N ALA A 180 -2.55 -7.26 1.52
CA ALA A 180 -3.49 -7.76 2.53
C ALA A 180 -3.37 -9.28 2.74
N GLU A 181 -3.12 -10.05 1.68
CA GLU A 181 -2.89 -11.49 1.79
C GLU A 181 -1.57 -11.80 2.51
N ALA A 182 -0.56 -10.97 2.34
CA ALA A 182 0.75 -11.17 2.98
C ALA A 182 0.78 -10.77 4.48
N MET A 183 -0.17 -9.97 4.94
CA MET A 183 -0.30 -9.51 6.34
C MET A 183 -0.90 -10.57 7.25
#